data_650f7460faead5676b2c3bf95898ce4c
#
_entry.id   650f7460faead5676b2c3bf95898ce4c
#
_cell.length_a   1.000
_cell.length_b   1.000
_cell.length_c   1.000
_cell.angle_alpha   90.00
_cell.angle_beta   90.00
_cell.angle_gamma   90.00
#
_symmetry.space_group_name_H-M   'P 1'
#
loop_
_entity.id
_entity.type
_entity.pdbx_description
1 polymer ?
#
loop_
_entity_poly.entity_id
_entity_poly.type
_entity_poly.pdbx_seq_one_letter_code
_entity_poly.pdbx_strand_id
1 'polypeptide(L)'
;RRSSDLVGDIQQIEPVWSISDEYSFINLKNLGIVSNQSSEKYRFLENNGFLSSSGSIMKLARKSCNFTVKGEKGAFLTEHRRCVDSIIAYCNDYVYHGRLLPKKGNEVKYKSLPSKGYVHINSYSSPGKTGSRLNRAEAEAIVCWLELEKDNLEKTYKKPIHEIVAVVTPFKAQEAEIRHQIQKISGNEKYKEMIIGTVHSLQGAQCPIVLFSTVNSPEDHSLFMERDGKYNMLNVAISRAQHHFIVFGNMNIFHPEENTPAGNMAKWLFDAPSNEISNNFIYQQEIPLCTYHPTLRLSTTEEHVQTLRQAFEKARRRLLIVSPFISIHAIENDQLIPLIRHTVQRGVDVTIYTDSSLDYDMKNKHLLSHAKDGRNALIESGVTLIEVKGIHNKSLAIDNHTLIEGSF
;
A
#
# COMPACT_ATOMS: atom_id res chain seq x y z
N ARG A 1 -30.54 -15.67 -39.30
CA ARG A 1 -29.62 -15.82 -38.14
C ARG A 1 -29.28 -14.42 -37.70
N ARG A 2 -29.62 -14.03 -36.46
CA ARG A 2 -29.12 -12.75 -35.87
C ARG A 2 -27.65 -12.99 -35.52
N SER A 3 -26.75 -12.21 -36.12
CA SER A 3 -25.35 -12.12 -35.69
C SER A 3 -25.30 -11.37 -34.36
N SER A 4 -24.59 -11.89 -33.39
CA SER A 4 -24.31 -11.19 -32.12
C SER A 4 -22.96 -10.53 -32.23
N ASP A 5 -22.92 -9.21 -32.09
CA ASP A 5 -21.66 -8.48 -32.00
C ASP A 5 -21.17 -8.48 -30.55
N LEU A 6 -19.92 -8.91 -30.36
CA LEU A 6 -19.24 -8.88 -29.07
C LEU A 6 -18.27 -7.72 -29.05
N VAL A 7 -18.46 -6.80 -28.10
CA VAL A 7 -17.57 -5.67 -27.87
C VAL A 7 -16.89 -5.86 -26.51
N GLY A 8 -15.56 -5.83 -26.49
CA GLY A 8 -14.79 -5.96 -25.26
C GLY A 8 -13.30 -5.79 -25.53
N ASP A 9 -12.53 -5.85 -24.46
CA ASP A 9 -11.09 -5.66 -24.50
C ASP A 9 -10.42 -6.69 -23.61
N ILE A 10 -9.62 -7.58 -24.20
CA ILE A 10 -8.88 -8.62 -23.48
C ILE A 10 -7.69 -8.08 -22.69
N GLN A 11 -7.31 -6.82 -22.93
CA GLN A 11 -6.25 -6.13 -22.19
C GLN A 11 -6.78 -5.42 -20.92
N GLN A 12 -8.08 -5.48 -20.68
CA GLN A 12 -8.69 -5.06 -19.42
C GLN A 12 -8.70 -6.21 -18.42
N ILE A 13 -9.27 -5.97 -17.22
CA ILE A 13 -9.30 -6.98 -16.16
C ILE A 13 -10.04 -8.22 -16.63
N GLU A 14 -9.40 -9.35 -16.41
CA GLU A 14 -9.97 -10.66 -16.73
C GLU A 14 -11.10 -10.99 -15.73
N PRO A 15 -12.05 -11.87 -16.12
CA PRO A 15 -13.07 -12.35 -15.18
C PRO A 15 -12.42 -12.99 -13.94
N VAL A 16 -13.10 -12.89 -12.80
CA VAL A 16 -12.67 -13.62 -11.60
C VAL A 16 -13.19 -15.06 -11.73
N TRP A 17 -12.28 -15.99 -11.94
CA TRP A 17 -12.62 -17.41 -12.04
C TRP A 17 -12.76 -18.04 -10.65
N SER A 18 -13.77 -18.85 -10.46
CA SER A 18 -14.00 -19.65 -9.26
C SER A 18 -13.35 -21.04 -9.32
N ILE A 19 -12.84 -21.43 -10.49
CA ILE A 19 -12.23 -22.74 -10.73
C ILE A 19 -10.73 -22.56 -10.83
N SER A 20 -9.96 -23.33 -10.03
CA SER A 20 -8.50 -23.36 -10.12
C SER A 20 -8.01 -24.09 -11.38
N ASP A 21 -6.76 -23.79 -11.78
CA ASP A 21 -6.12 -24.50 -12.91
C ASP A 21 -6.06 -26.00 -12.68
N GLU A 22 -5.85 -26.42 -11.44
CA GLU A 22 -5.82 -27.84 -11.06
C GLU A 22 -7.17 -28.52 -11.31
N TYR A 23 -8.29 -27.92 -10.87
CA TYR A 23 -9.63 -28.46 -11.13
C TYR A 23 -9.98 -28.44 -12.61
N SER A 24 -9.60 -27.40 -13.34
CA SER A 24 -9.77 -27.33 -14.80
C SER A 24 -9.04 -28.47 -15.48
N PHE A 25 -7.80 -28.75 -15.08
CA PHE A 25 -7.01 -29.85 -15.61
C PHE A 25 -7.62 -31.24 -15.27
N ILE A 26 -8.01 -31.45 -14.00
CA ILE A 26 -8.63 -32.72 -13.56
C ILE A 26 -9.89 -33.00 -14.37
N ASN A 27 -10.74 -32.01 -14.59
CA ASN A 27 -11.94 -32.19 -15.42
C ASN A 27 -11.63 -32.59 -16.86
N LEU A 28 -10.65 -31.89 -17.47
CA LEU A 28 -10.23 -32.23 -18.85
C LEU A 28 -9.61 -33.64 -18.95
N LYS A 29 -8.87 -34.05 -17.92
CA LYS A 29 -8.29 -35.40 -17.84
C LYS A 29 -9.36 -36.47 -17.67
N ASN A 30 -10.33 -36.23 -16.78
CA ASN A 30 -11.44 -37.15 -16.55
C ASN A 30 -12.32 -37.32 -17.79
N LEU A 31 -12.45 -36.31 -18.62
CA LEU A 31 -13.16 -36.35 -19.90
C LEU A 31 -12.31 -36.95 -21.03
N GLY A 32 -11.07 -37.40 -20.77
CA GLY A 32 -10.17 -37.95 -21.76
C GLY A 32 -9.67 -36.92 -22.80
N ILE A 33 -9.83 -35.63 -22.53
CA ILE A 33 -9.47 -34.57 -23.47
C ILE A 33 -7.96 -34.32 -23.46
N VAL A 34 -7.32 -34.40 -22.28
CA VAL A 34 -5.88 -34.24 -22.10
C VAL A 34 -5.31 -35.34 -21.21
N SER A 35 -4.03 -35.69 -21.40
CA SER A 35 -3.34 -36.68 -20.57
C SER A 35 -2.53 -36.03 -19.41
N ASN A 36 -1.89 -34.90 -19.67
CA ASN A 36 -1.10 -34.11 -18.70
C ASN A 36 -1.11 -32.62 -19.06
N GLN A 37 -0.70 -31.78 -18.10
CA GLN A 37 -0.64 -30.31 -18.28
C GLN A 37 0.45 -29.88 -19.28
N SER A 38 1.49 -30.68 -19.48
CA SER A 38 2.57 -30.39 -20.43
C SER A 38 2.23 -30.79 -21.87
N SER A 39 1.05 -31.41 -22.13
CA SER A 39 0.63 -31.83 -23.43
C SER A 39 0.39 -30.64 -24.38
N GLU A 40 0.71 -30.80 -25.66
CA GLU A 40 0.41 -29.82 -26.70
C GLU A 40 -1.07 -29.44 -26.71
N LYS A 41 -1.93 -30.44 -26.48
CA LYS A 41 -3.38 -30.22 -26.43
C LYS A 41 -3.81 -29.34 -25.26
N TYR A 42 -3.21 -29.50 -24.07
CA TYR A 42 -3.50 -28.64 -22.93
C TYR A 42 -3.05 -27.21 -23.22
N ARG A 43 -1.83 -27.01 -23.72
CA ARG A 43 -1.31 -25.67 -24.12
C ARG A 43 -2.15 -25.06 -25.24
N PHE A 44 -2.65 -25.87 -26.19
CA PHE A 44 -3.57 -25.37 -27.19
C PHE A 44 -4.87 -24.84 -26.58
N LEU A 45 -5.47 -25.56 -25.63
CA LEU A 45 -6.70 -25.13 -24.94
C LEU A 45 -6.46 -23.86 -24.13
N GLU A 46 -5.36 -23.80 -23.40
CA GLU A 46 -4.95 -22.63 -22.62
C GLU A 46 -4.76 -21.38 -23.48
N ASN A 47 -3.90 -21.48 -24.51
CA ASN A 47 -3.59 -20.37 -25.43
C ASN A 47 -4.80 -19.87 -26.22
N ASN A 48 -5.83 -20.69 -26.35
CA ASN A 48 -7.05 -20.33 -27.07
C ASN A 48 -8.21 -19.95 -26.14
N GLY A 49 -7.99 -19.90 -24.81
CA GLY A 49 -9.00 -19.46 -23.85
C GLY A 49 -10.13 -20.49 -23.62
N PHE A 50 -9.86 -21.77 -23.84
CA PHE A 50 -10.83 -22.86 -23.64
C PHE A 50 -10.83 -23.46 -22.23
N LEU A 51 -9.87 -23.04 -21.37
CA LEU A 51 -9.84 -23.52 -19.99
C LEU A 51 -10.91 -22.82 -19.14
N SER A 52 -11.57 -23.54 -18.27
CA SER A 52 -12.54 -22.98 -17.34
C SER A 52 -11.91 -22.08 -16.27
N SER A 53 -10.61 -22.23 -16.02
CA SER A 53 -9.83 -21.44 -15.07
C SER A 53 -9.23 -20.15 -15.64
N SER A 54 -9.17 -19.98 -16.96
CA SER A 54 -8.53 -18.81 -17.60
C SER A 54 -9.22 -18.34 -18.89
N GLY A 55 -10.30 -19.03 -19.29
CA GLY A 55 -11.06 -18.71 -20.49
C GLY A 55 -12.00 -17.51 -20.29
N SER A 56 -12.36 -16.86 -21.37
CA SER A 56 -13.43 -15.88 -21.41
C SER A 56 -14.13 -15.88 -22.76
N ILE A 57 -15.40 -15.43 -22.76
CA ILE A 57 -16.16 -15.34 -24.00
C ILE A 57 -15.49 -14.43 -25.03
N MET A 58 -14.79 -13.40 -24.59
CA MET A 58 -14.03 -12.49 -25.48
C MET A 58 -12.81 -13.17 -26.10
N LYS A 59 -12.05 -14.00 -25.33
CA LYS A 59 -10.94 -14.79 -25.85
C LYS A 59 -11.44 -15.77 -26.93
N LEU A 60 -12.55 -16.45 -26.64
CA LEU A 60 -13.19 -17.39 -27.56
C LEU A 60 -13.70 -16.68 -28.83
N ALA A 61 -14.41 -15.57 -28.69
CA ALA A 61 -14.93 -14.79 -29.80
C ALA A 61 -13.80 -14.27 -30.71
N ARG A 62 -12.74 -13.71 -30.11
CA ARG A 62 -11.57 -13.26 -30.84
C ARG A 62 -10.93 -14.42 -31.63
N LYS A 63 -10.82 -15.60 -31.01
CA LYS A 63 -10.23 -16.77 -31.67
C LYS A 63 -11.07 -17.30 -32.83
N SER A 64 -12.39 -17.28 -32.67
CA SER A 64 -13.35 -17.73 -33.67
C SER A 64 -13.64 -16.68 -34.75
N CYS A 65 -13.16 -15.45 -34.57
CA CYS A 65 -13.36 -14.38 -35.56
C CYS A 65 -12.55 -14.67 -36.83
N ASN A 66 -13.23 -14.67 -37.97
CA ASN A 66 -12.60 -14.85 -39.30
C ASN A 66 -12.19 -13.48 -39.91
N PHE A 67 -12.67 -12.37 -39.35
CA PHE A 67 -12.33 -11.05 -39.81
C PHE A 67 -10.98 -10.61 -39.21
N THR A 68 -10.08 -10.12 -40.02
CA THR A 68 -8.73 -9.72 -39.62
C THR A 68 -8.44 -8.30 -40.11
N VAL A 69 -7.99 -7.43 -39.20
CA VAL A 69 -7.54 -6.07 -39.54
C VAL A 69 -6.08 -5.93 -39.10
N LYS A 70 -5.21 -5.57 -40.02
CA LYS A 70 -3.76 -5.41 -39.76
C LYS A 70 -3.12 -6.59 -39.03
N GLY A 71 -3.49 -7.81 -39.40
CA GLY A 71 -2.94 -9.04 -38.81
C GLY A 71 -3.59 -9.50 -37.50
N GLU A 72 -4.55 -8.75 -36.95
CA GLU A 72 -5.27 -9.12 -35.73
C GLU A 72 -6.72 -9.51 -36.01
N LYS A 73 -7.21 -10.49 -35.28
CA LYS A 73 -8.59 -10.95 -35.38
C LYS A 73 -9.57 -9.99 -34.72
N GLY A 74 -10.62 -9.62 -35.45
CA GLY A 74 -11.63 -8.68 -35.04
C GLY A 74 -11.30 -7.23 -35.44
N ALA A 75 -12.24 -6.31 -35.21
CA ALA A 75 -12.04 -4.89 -35.37
C ALA A 75 -11.47 -4.26 -34.11
N PHE A 76 -10.48 -3.38 -34.23
CA PHE A 76 -9.87 -2.66 -33.12
C PHE A 76 -10.29 -1.18 -33.21
N LEU A 77 -10.90 -0.67 -32.12
CA LEU A 77 -11.26 0.75 -31.99
C LEU A 77 -10.00 1.55 -31.64
N THR A 78 -9.46 2.26 -32.61
CA THR A 78 -8.18 2.96 -32.46
C THR A 78 -8.29 4.31 -31.79
N GLU A 79 -9.37 5.07 -32.03
CA GLU A 79 -9.49 6.41 -31.48
C GLU A 79 -9.79 6.43 -29.98
N HIS A 80 -8.94 7.11 -29.24
CA HIS A 80 -9.12 7.33 -27.79
C HIS A 80 -9.47 8.78 -27.50
N ARG A 81 -10.64 9.01 -26.92
CA ARG A 81 -11.19 10.34 -26.64
C ARG A 81 -11.50 10.60 -25.15
N ARG A 82 -11.22 9.62 -24.27
CA ARG A 82 -11.55 9.69 -22.84
C ARG A 82 -10.51 10.43 -22.02
N CYS A 83 -9.29 9.92 -22.01
CA CYS A 83 -8.18 10.44 -21.22
C CYS A 83 -7.42 11.51 -22.01
N VAL A 84 -6.83 12.47 -21.34
CA VAL A 84 -5.81 13.34 -21.96
C VAL A 84 -4.66 12.49 -22.49
N ASP A 85 -3.98 12.98 -23.53
CA ASP A 85 -3.02 12.19 -24.30
C ASP A 85 -1.85 11.71 -23.43
N SER A 86 -1.39 12.52 -22.47
CA SER A 86 -0.33 12.16 -21.52
C SER A 86 -0.71 11.02 -20.58
N ILE A 87 -1.98 10.85 -20.23
CA ILE A 87 -2.46 9.73 -19.39
C ILE A 87 -2.52 8.45 -20.22
N ILE A 88 -3.15 8.51 -21.40
CA ILE A 88 -3.32 7.29 -22.21
C ILE A 88 -2.02 6.81 -22.83
N ALA A 89 -0.97 7.63 -22.84
CA ALA A 89 0.36 7.27 -23.35
C ALA A 89 0.87 5.98 -22.70
N TYR A 90 0.78 5.84 -21.36
CA TYR A 90 1.16 4.61 -20.67
C TYR A 90 0.46 3.36 -21.28
N CYS A 91 -0.86 3.43 -21.38
CA CYS A 91 -1.63 2.31 -21.93
C CYS A 91 -1.29 2.06 -23.40
N ASN A 92 -1.11 3.13 -24.18
CA ASN A 92 -0.79 3.01 -25.58
C ASN A 92 0.57 2.39 -25.84
N ASP A 93 1.60 2.78 -25.08
CA ASP A 93 2.97 2.32 -25.27
C ASP A 93 3.12 0.86 -24.80
N TYR A 94 2.65 0.56 -23.58
CA TYR A 94 2.93 -0.73 -22.95
C TYR A 94 1.86 -1.81 -23.12
N VAL A 95 0.61 -1.40 -23.41
CA VAL A 95 -0.51 -2.35 -23.53
C VAL A 95 -0.97 -2.49 -24.98
N TYR A 96 -1.15 -1.36 -25.66
CA TYR A 96 -1.68 -1.35 -27.03
C TYR A 96 -0.62 -1.17 -28.11
N HIS A 97 0.67 -1.06 -27.72
CA HIS A 97 1.82 -1.03 -28.61
C HIS A 97 1.70 0.02 -29.73
N GLY A 98 1.32 1.25 -29.37
CA GLY A 98 1.22 2.39 -30.28
C GLY A 98 -0.04 2.39 -31.15
N ARG A 99 -0.99 1.47 -30.93
CA ARG A 99 -2.18 1.33 -31.81
C ARG A 99 -3.30 2.30 -31.53
N LEU A 100 -3.34 2.91 -30.33
CA LEU A 100 -4.32 3.93 -30.03
C LEU A 100 -3.95 5.25 -30.71
N LEU A 101 -4.96 5.96 -31.14
CA LEU A 101 -4.88 7.32 -31.69
C LEU A 101 -5.49 8.28 -30.67
N PRO A 102 -4.68 8.91 -29.80
CA PRO A 102 -5.17 9.92 -28.86
C PRO A 102 -5.81 11.09 -29.61
N LYS A 103 -6.98 11.54 -29.17
CA LYS A 103 -7.78 12.59 -29.80
C LYS A 103 -8.30 13.65 -28.84
N LYS A 104 -7.90 13.56 -27.56
CA LYS A 104 -8.39 14.50 -26.54
C LYS A 104 -7.48 15.72 -26.37
N GLY A 105 -6.18 15.58 -26.68
CA GLY A 105 -5.16 16.57 -26.35
C GLY A 105 -4.77 16.51 -24.86
N ASN A 106 -3.94 17.47 -24.42
CA ASN A 106 -3.41 17.53 -23.05
C ASN A 106 -4.02 18.65 -22.19
N GLU A 107 -5.09 19.26 -22.62
CA GLU A 107 -5.73 20.31 -21.85
C GLU A 107 -6.51 19.73 -20.66
N VAL A 108 -6.16 20.16 -19.45
CA VAL A 108 -6.83 19.80 -18.21
C VAL A 108 -7.57 20.99 -17.61
N LYS A 109 -8.70 20.74 -16.95
CA LYS A 109 -9.51 21.80 -16.34
C LYS A 109 -8.87 22.38 -15.09
N TYR A 110 -8.27 21.52 -14.26
CA TYR A 110 -7.64 21.93 -13.01
C TYR A 110 -6.12 22.00 -13.19
N LYS A 111 -5.61 23.22 -13.46
CA LYS A 111 -4.21 23.44 -13.85
C LYS A 111 -3.21 23.36 -12.70
N SER A 112 -3.69 23.33 -11.45
CA SER A 112 -2.82 23.22 -10.26
C SER A 112 -2.30 21.80 -10.04
N LEU A 113 -2.82 20.80 -10.76
CA LEU A 113 -2.36 19.42 -10.71
C LEU A 113 -1.76 18.98 -12.05
N PRO A 114 -0.70 18.18 -12.04
CA PRO A 114 -0.20 17.52 -13.24
C PRO A 114 -1.23 16.50 -13.75
N SER A 115 -1.27 16.24 -15.06
CA SER A 115 -2.16 15.22 -15.61
C SER A 115 -1.83 13.81 -15.13
N LYS A 116 -0.57 13.53 -14.88
CA LYS A 116 -0.05 12.34 -14.22
C LYS A 116 0.85 12.79 -13.07
N GLY A 117 0.68 12.23 -11.90
CA GLY A 117 1.47 12.66 -10.75
C GLY A 117 1.54 11.61 -9.66
N TYR A 118 2.35 11.88 -8.65
CA TYR A 118 2.49 11.03 -7.50
C TYR A 118 2.73 11.82 -6.22
N VAL A 119 2.29 11.23 -5.12
CA VAL A 119 2.55 11.68 -3.74
C VAL A 119 3.38 10.61 -3.07
N HIS A 120 4.63 10.93 -2.73
CA HIS A 120 5.49 10.00 -2.01
C HIS A 120 5.09 9.93 -0.53
N ILE A 121 4.81 8.72 -0.05
CA ILE A 121 4.46 8.44 1.34
C ILE A 121 5.39 7.36 1.86
N ASN A 122 6.34 7.75 2.70
CA ASN A 122 7.26 6.80 3.31
C ASN A 122 6.57 6.04 4.44
N SER A 123 5.93 4.96 4.10
CA SER A 123 5.14 4.15 5.03
C SER A 123 5.15 2.68 4.63
N TYR A 124 4.67 1.84 5.55
CA TYR A 124 4.63 0.40 5.39
C TYR A 124 3.18 -0.11 5.39
N SER A 125 2.94 -1.14 4.60
CA SER A 125 1.66 -1.82 4.60
C SER A 125 1.54 -2.77 5.80
N SER A 126 0.32 -3.05 6.21
CA SER A 126 0.01 -4.03 7.24
C SER A 126 -1.02 -5.05 6.75
N PRO A 127 -1.03 -6.28 7.31
CA PRO A 127 -2.05 -7.25 6.98
C PRO A 127 -3.41 -6.81 7.51
N GLY A 128 -4.43 -6.86 6.67
CA GLY A 128 -5.82 -6.69 7.07
C GLY A 128 -6.41 -7.99 7.62
N LYS A 129 -7.59 -7.90 8.24
CA LYS A 129 -8.29 -9.03 8.91
C LYS A 129 -8.55 -10.25 8.01
N THR A 130 -8.59 -10.07 6.69
CA THR A 130 -8.94 -11.12 5.72
C THR A 130 -7.76 -11.55 4.84
N GLY A 131 -6.52 -11.29 5.25
CA GLY A 131 -5.32 -11.52 4.44
C GLY A 131 -5.10 -10.48 3.33
N SER A 132 -6.03 -9.56 3.13
CA SER A 132 -5.85 -8.38 2.28
C SER A 132 -4.95 -7.36 2.98
N ARG A 133 -4.20 -6.55 2.22
CA ARG A 133 -3.27 -5.55 2.79
C ARG A 133 -3.91 -4.18 2.86
N LEU A 134 -3.41 -3.35 3.77
CA LEU A 134 -3.77 -1.94 3.89
C LEU A 134 -2.54 -1.10 4.27
N ASN A 135 -2.58 0.17 3.89
CA ASN A 135 -1.61 1.19 4.28
C ASN A 135 -2.37 2.41 4.81
N ARG A 136 -2.35 2.55 6.13
CA ARG A 136 -3.11 3.58 6.81
C ARG A 136 -2.62 4.98 6.45
N ALA A 137 -1.31 5.19 6.34
CA ALA A 137 -0.75 6.49 6.00
C ALA A 137 -1.16 6.94 4.58
N GLU A 138 -1.25 6.00 3.61
CA GLU A 138 -1.79 6.32 2.29
C GLU A 138 -3.28 6.71 2.36
N ALA A 139 -4.08 5.99 3.17
CA ALA A 139 -5.48 6.30 3.34
C ALA A 139 -5.70 7.67 3.98
N GLU A 140 -4.94 7.99 5.03
CA GLU A 140 -4.95 9.31 5.68
C GLU A 140 -4.53 10.41 4.70
N ALA A 141 -3.45 10.22 3.94
CA ALA A 141 -2.97 11.16 2.96
C ALA A 141 -4.00 11.48 1.88
N ILE A 142 -4.68 10.45 1.35
CA ILE A 142 -5.75 10.61 0.36
C ILE A 142 -6.89 11.46 0.93
N VAL A 143 -7.32 11.20 2.16
CA VAL A 143 -8.43 11.94 2.78
C VAL A 143 -8.02 13.39 3.07
N CYS A 144 -6.80 13.62 3.58
CA CYS A 144 -6.27 14.97 3.76
C CYS A 144 -6.21 15.74 2.45
N TRP A 145 -5.75 15.10 1.38
CA TRP A 145 -5.73 15.71 0.04
C TRP A 145 -7.15 16.06 -0.45
N LEU A 146 -8.11 15.16 -0.25
CA LEU A 146 -9.51 15.41 -0.62
C LEU A 146 -10.08 16.63 0.12
N GLU A 147 -9.85 16.75 1.44
CA GLU A 147 -10.32 17.90 2.21
C GLU A 147 -9.66 19.21 1.76
N LEU A 148 -8.37 19.18 1.42
CA LEU A 148 -7.65 20.34 0.95
C LEU A 148 -8.14 20.84 -0.42
N GLU A 149 -8.37 19.90 -1.35
CA GLU A 149 -8.64 20.24 -2.76
C GLU A 149 -10.12 20.34 -3.10
N LYS A 150 -11.01 19.83 -2.23
CA LYS A 150 -12.45 19.72 -2.50
C LYS A 150 -13.07 21.00 -3.05
N ASP A 151 -12.94 22.12 -2.35
CA ASP A 151 -13.63 23.35 -2.69
C ASP A 151 -13.11 23.94 -4.02
N ASN A 152 -11.80 23.83 -4.27
CA ASN A 152 -11.18 24.25 -5.51
C ASN A 152 -11.62 23.38 -6.69
N LEU A 153 -11.72 22.08 -6.48
CA LEU A 153 -12.18 21.13 -7.50
C LEU A 153 -13.66 21.34 -7.83
N GLU A 154 -14.53 21.43 -6.82
CA GLU A 154 -15.96 21.66 -7.02
C GLU A 154 -16.21 23.00 -7.77
N LYS A 155 -15.48 24.05 -7.41
CA LYS A 155 -15.54 25.33 -8.09
C LYS A 155 -15.10 25.23 -9.55
N THR A 156 -14.00 24.50 -9.84
CA THR A 156 -13.44 24.38 -11.18
C THR A 156 -14.29 23.51 -12.10
N TYR A 157 -14.74 22.35 -11.59
CA TYR A 157 -15.52 21.40 -12.37
C TYR A 157 -17.02 21.71 -12.38
N LYS A 158 -17.51 22.55 -11.47
CA LYS A 158 -18.92 22.86 -11.23
C LYS A 158 -19.76 21.61 -10.99
N LYS A 159 -19.21 20.70 -10.20
CA LYS A 159 -19.78 19.40 -9.86
C LYS A 159 -19.42 19.05 -8.41
N PRO A 160 -20.21 18.22 -7.74
CA PRO A 160 -19.85 17.72 -6.41
C PRO A 160 -18.65 16.79 -6.49
N ILE A 161 -17.88 16.72 -5.40
CA ILE A 161 -16.58 16.00 -5.35
C ILE A 161 -16.69 14.52 -5.76
N HIS A 162 -17.80 13.85 -5.46
CA HIS A 162 -18.03 12.45 -5.79
C HIS A 162 -18.18 12.19 -7.32
N GLU A 163 -18.52 13.21 -8.12
CA GLU A 163 -18.52 13.13 -9.58
C GLU A 163 -17.16 13.50 -10.20
N ILE A 164 -16.26 14.09 -9.42
CA ILE A 164 -14.96 14.57 -9.89
C ILE A 164 -13.86 13.58 -9.61
N VAL A 165 -13.85 12.98 -8.41
CA VAL A 165 -12.78 12.14 -7.91
C VAL A 165 -13.26 10.72 -7.66
N ALA A 166 -12.48 9.75 -8.09
CA ALA A 166 -12.60 8.35 -7.67
C ALA A 166 -11.29 7.89 -7.00
N VAL A 167 -11.39 7.05 -5.98
CA VAL A 167 -10.24 6.44 -5.31
C VAL A 167 -10.19 4.96 -5.63
N VAL A 168 -9.04 4.51 -6.10
CA VAL A 168 -8.83 3.15 -6.60
C VAL A 168 -7.66 2.51 -5.87
N THR A 169 -7.81 1.25 -5.50
CA THR A 169 -6.75 0.47 -4.87
C THR A 169 -6.81 -1.00 -5.33
N PRO A 170 -5.71 -1.75 -5.30
CA PRO A 170 -5.73 -3.19 -5.53
C PRO A 170 -6.40 -4.01 -4.41
N PHE A 171 -6.57 -3.44 -3.20
CA PHE A 171 -6.88 -4.21 -1.99
C PHE A 171 -8.19 -3.78 -1.33
N LYS A 172 -9.07 -4.77 -1.03
CA LYS A 172 -10.33 -4.51 -0.31
C LYS A 172 -10.14 -3.96 1.11
N ALA A 173 -9.07 -4.36 1.79
CA ALA A 173 -8.78 -3.83 3.12
C ALA A 173 -8.42 -2.33 3.06
N GLN A 174 -7.75 -1.88 2.00
CA GLN A 174 -7.45 -0.47 1.78
C GLN A 174 -8.70 0.34 1.46
N GLU A 175 -9.62 -0.21 0.66
CA GLU A 175 -10.93 0.44 0.44
C GLU A 175 -11.64 0.70 1.77
N ALA A 176 -11.70 -0.31 2.65
CA ALA A 176 -12.32 -0.18 3.97
C ALA A 176 -11.59 0.84 4.86
N GLU A 177 -10.26 0.86 4.81
CA GLU A 177 -9.46 1.82 5.58
C GLU A 177 -9.66 3.25 5.08
N ILE A 178 -9.69 3.50 3.76
CA ILE A 178 -9.98 4.83 3.21
C ILE A 178 -11.37 5.31 3.67
N ARG A 179 -12.39 4.47 3.61
CA ARG A 179 -13.74 4.80 4.11
C ARG A 179 -13.75 5.08 5.61
N HIS A 180 -12.98 4.32 6.39
CA HIS A 180 -12.81 4.56 7.83
C HIS A 180 -12.15 5.91 8.12
N GLN A 181 -11.09 6.26 7.38
CA GLN A 181 -10.44 7.56 7.54
C GLN A 181 -11.34 8.74 7.11
N ILE A 182 -12.14 8.58 6.06
CA ILE A 182 -13.17 9.55 5.67
C ILE A 182 -14.14 9.79 6.83
N GLN A 183 -14.64 8.74 7.44
CA GLN A 183 -15.58 8.85 8.57
C GLN A 183 -14.95 9.58 9.76
N LYS A 184 -13.68 9.29 10.03
CA LYS A 184 -12.94 9.84 11.16
C LYS A 184 -12.60 11.34 10.97
N ILE A 185 -12.17 11.74 9.77
CA ILE A 185 -11.64 13.08 9.49
C ILE A 185 -12.74 14.03 9.03
N SER A 186 -13.62 13.59 8.15
CA SER A 186 -14.55 14.46 7.40
C SER A 186 -16.01 14.24 7.74
N GLY A 187 -16.35 13.16 8.45
CA GLY A 187 -17.72 12.68 8.55
C GLY A 187 -18.23 12.04 7.25
N ASN A 188 -19.25 11.18 7.35
CA ASN A 188 -19.68 10.34 6.22
C ASN A 188 -20.39 11.06 5.08
N GLU A 189 -21.07 12.18 5.35
CA GLU A 189 -22.03 12.74 4.40
C GLU A 189 -21.38 13.32 3.12
N LYS A 190 -20.22 13.96 3.25
CA LYS A 190 -19.56 14.65 2.12
C LYS A 190 -19.10 13.71 0.99
N TYR A 191 -18.70 12.49 1.34
CA TYR A 191 -18.06 11.54 0.41
C TYR A 191 -18.85 10.24 0.25
N LYS A 192 -20.09 10.20 0.73
CA LYS A 192 -20.93 8.99 0.73
C LYS A 192 -21.10 8.36 -0.65
N GLU A 193 -21.29 9.18 -1.67
CA GLU A 193 -21.49 8.73 -3.05
C GLU A 193 -20.20 8.59 -3.84
N MET A 194 -19.04 8.91 -3.24
CA MET A 194 -17.75 8.80 -3.92
C MET A 194 -17.42 7.35 -4.25
N ILE A 195 -16.95 7.14 -5.47
CA ILE A 195 -16.44 5.84 -5.89
C ILE A 195 -15.11 5.59 -5.20
N ILE A 196 -15.13 4.70 -4.20
CA ILE A 196 -13.94 4.19 -3.52
C ILE A 196 -13.99 2.69 -3.63
N GLY A 197 -13.00 2.08 -4.29
CA GLY A 197 -13.07 0.64 -4.47
C GLY A 197 -11.86 0.03 -5.15
N THR A 198 -11.95 -1.27 -5.37
CA THR A 198 -10.93 -1.99 -6.11
C THR A 198 -11.01 -1.66 -7.61
N VAL A 199 -9.91 -1.91 -8.33
CA VAL A 199 -9.87 -1.70 -9.78
C VAL A 199 -11.00 -2.44 -10.50
N HIS A 200 -11.42 -3.59 -9.98
CA HIS A 200 -12.56 -4.36 -10.51
C HIS A 200 -13.90 -3.60 -10.40
N SER A 201 -14.10 -2.89 -9.30
CA SER A 201 -15.36 -2.15 -9.07
C SER A 201 -15.50 -0.90 -9.95
N LEU A 202 -14.39 -0.42 -10.52
CA LEU A 202 -14.38 0.71 -11.43
C LEU A 202 -14.52 0.33 -12.91
N GLN A 203 -14.65 -0.94 -13.22
CA GLN A 203 -14.81 -1.35 -14.61
C GLN A 203 -16.08 -0.74 -15.20
N GLY A 204 -15.93 0.09 -16.23
CA GLY A 204 -17.03 0.87 -16.85
C GLY A 204 -17.19 2.31 -16.34
N ALA A 205 -16.77 2.62 -15.13
CA ALA A 205 -16.79 4.00 -14.61
C ALA A 205 -15.65 4.86 -15.19
N GLN A 206 -15.80 6.19 -15.09
CA GLN A 206 -14.76 7.16 -15.45
C GLN A 206 -14.95 8.42 -14.62
N CYS A 207 -13.86 9.04 -14.21
CA CYS A 207 -13.86 10.29 -13.44
C CYS A 207 -12.84 11.28 -13.97
N PRO A 208 -13.06 12.60 -13.79
CA PRO A 208 -12.04 13.60 -14.10
C PRO A 208 -10.69 13.29 -13.43
N ILE A 209 -10.70 12.90 -12.17
CA ILE A 209 -9.51 12.62 -11.36
C ILE A 209 -9.61 11.22 -10.78
N VAL A 210 -8.54 10.44 -10.89
CA VAL A 210 -8.40 9.14 -10.23
C VAL A 210 -7.20 9.18 -9.29
N LEU A 211 -7.43 8.90 -8.02
CA LEU A 211 -6.40 8.68 -7.00
C LEU A 211 -6.15 7.18 -6.88
N PHE A 212 -4.91 6.77 -7.02
CA PHE A 212 -4.52 5.36 -6.96
C PHE A 212 -3.66 5.10 -5.73
N SER A 213 -4.17 4.30 -4.78
CA SER A 213 -3.42 3.88 -3.59
C SER A 213 -2.74 2.55 -3.85
N THR A 214 -1.42 2.52 -3.77
CA THR A 214 -0.60 1.34 -4.12
C THR A 214 -0.56 0.31 -3.01
N VAL A 215 -0.55 0.76 -1.76
CA VAL A 215 -0.50 -0.04 -0.51
C VAL A 215 0.84 -0.73 -0.28
N ASN A 216 1.49 -1.22 -1.31
CA ASN A 216 2.71 -2.00 -1.20
C ASN A 216 3.86 -1.24 -0.50
N SER A 217 4.69 -2.01 0.21
CA SER A 217 5.89 -1.56 0.92
C SER A 217 7.16 -2.02 0.21
N PRO A 218 8.33 -1.38 0.44
CA PRO A 218 9.60 -1.82 -0.14
C PRO A 218 10.00 -3.26 0.22
N GLU A 219 9.46 -3.80 1.30
CA GLU A 219 9.73 -5.17 1.74
C GLU A 219 8.87 -6.22 1.01
N ASP A 220 7.93 -5.80 0.18
CA ASP A 220 7.07 -6.71 -0.55
C ASP A 220 7.81 -7.32 -1.74
N HIS A 221 7.94 -8.65 -1.75
CA HIS A 221 8.62 -9.39 -2.82
C HIS A 221 7.89 -9.34 -4.16
N SER A 222 6.64 -8.93 -4.19
CA SER A 222 5.86 -8.78 -5.43
C SER A 222 4.80 -7.69 -5.27
N LEU A 223 4.62 -6.92 -6.34
CA LEU A 223 3.60 -5.88 -6.38
C LEU A 223 2.30 -6.49 -6.95
N PHE A 224 1.23 -6.39 -6.19
CA PHE A 224 -0.07 -6.96 -6.62
C PHE A 224 -0.57 -6.34 -7.93
N MET A 225 -0.22 -5.07 -8.19
CA MET A 225 -0.64 -4.34 -9.39
C MET A 225 -0.02 -4.89 -10.69
N GLU A 226 1.04 -5.70 -10.60
CA GLU A 226 1.71 -6.36 -11.73
C GLU A 226 1.68 -7.88 -11.64
N ARG A 227 0.72 -8.43 -10.89
CA ARG A 227 0.59 -9.86 -10.71
C ARG A 227 0.61 -10.59 -12.06
N ASP A 228 1.40 -11.65 -12.11
CA ASP A 228 1.65 -12.46 -13.31
C ASP A 228 2.29 -11.68 -14.48
N GLY A 229 2.95 -10.54 -14.21
CA GLY A 229 3.54 -9.67 -15.24
C GLY A 229 2.52 -8.98 -16.15
N LYS A 230 1.24 -8.94 -15.73
CA LYS A 230 0.15 -8.43 -16.57
C LYS A 230 -0.13 -6.96 -16.33
N TYR A 231 -0.34 -6.22 -17.41
CA TYR A 231 -0.71 -4.80 -17.39
C TYR A 231 -2.19 -4.53 -17.13
N ASN A 232 -3.04 -5.56 -17.13
CA ASN A 232 -4.50 -5.41 -17.15
C ASN A 232 -5.04 -4.51 -16.04
N MET A 233 -4.51 -4.64 -14.81
CA MET A 233 -4.94 -3.85 -13.67
C MET A 233 -4.59 -2.37 -13.84
N LEU A 234 -3.33 -2.07 -14.15
CA LEU A 234 -2.88 -0.69 -14.36
C LEU A 234 -3.55 -0.06 -15.60
N ASN A 235 -3.73 -0.85 -16.68
CA ASN A 235 -4.46 -0.39 -17.86
C ASN A 235 -5.88 0.08 -17.51
N VAL A 236 -6.60 -0.70 -16.71
CA VAL A 236 -7.95 -0.28 -16.28
C VAL A 236 -7.87 0.91 -15.34
N ALA A 237 -7.04 0.90 -14.31
CA ALA A 237 -6.95 2.00 -13.36
C ALA A 237 -6.62 3.34 -14.03
N ILE A 238 -5.56 3.36 -14.86
CA ILE A 238 -5.08 4.58 -15.55
C ILE A 238 -6.12 5.07 -16.56
N SER A 239 -6.69 4.16 -17.35
CA SER A 239 -7.69 4.55 -18.38
C SER A 239 -9.03 5.03 -17.81
N ARG A 240 -9.24 5.02 -16.48
CA ARG A 240 -10.43 5.63 -15.84
C ARG A 240 -10.29 7.13 -15.65
N ALA A 241 -9.06 7.66 -15.60
CA ALA A 241 -8.80 9.07 -15.39
C ALA A 241 -8.97 9.88 -16.67
N GLN A 242 -9.80 10.90 -16.62
CA GLN A 242 -10.01 11.77 -17.78
C GLN A 242 -8.96 12.88 -17.88
N HIS A 243 -8.59 13.50 -16.75
CA HIS A 243 -7.73 14.68 -16.69
C HIS A 243 -6.50 14.46 -15.80
N HIS A 244 -6.65 13.72 -14.65
CA HIS A 244 -5.56 13.53 -13.70
C HIS A 244 -5.56 12.10 -13.17
N PHE A 245 -4.39 11.48 -13.16
CA PHE A 245 -4.12 10.20 -12.50
C PHE A 245 -3.00 10.41 -11.50
N ILE A 246 -3.32 10.31 -10.21
CA ILE A 246 -2.39 10.61 -9.11
C ILE A 246 -2.17 9.36 -8.27
N VAL A 247 -0.91 8.94 -8.15
CA VAL A 247 -0.50 7.76 -7.37
C VAL A 247 -0.09 8.17 -5.97
N PHE A 248 -0.70 7.55 -4.98
CA PHE A 248 -0.34 7.68 -3.57
C PHE A 248 0.35 6.40 -3.12
N GLY A 249 1.56 6.52 -2.56
CA GLY A 249 2.28 5.36 -2.08
C GLY A 249 3.75 5.60 -1.80
N ASN A 250 4.44 4.55 -1.41
CA ASN A 250 5.88 4.60 -1.25
C ASN A 250 6.58 4.47 -2.61
N MET A 251 7.11 5.58 -3.12
CA MET A 251 7.75 5.59 -4.44
C MET A 251 9.03 4.75 -4.53
N ASN A 252 9.58 4.33 -3.39
CA ASN A 252 10.76 3.45 -3.37
C ASN A 252 10.45 2.00 -3.80
N ILE A 253 9.17 1.64 -3.96
CA ILE A 253 8.77 0.33 -4.51
C ILE A 253 8.89 0.27 -6.04
N PHE A 254 9.05 1.42 -6.69
CA PHE A 254 9.04 1.52 -8.13
C PHE A 254 10.46 1.61 -8.68
N HIS A 255 10.79 0.67 -9.54
CA HIS A 255 12.11 0.51 -10.15
C HIS A 255 12.05 0.84 -11.65
N PRO A 256 12.28 2.11 -12.05
CA PRO A 256 12.14 2.53 -13.44
C PRO A 256 13.12 1.83 -14.40
N GLU A 257 14.19 1.23 -13.89
CA GLU A 257 15.13 0.41 -14.67
C GLU A 257 14.54 -0.94 -15.09
N GLU A 258 13.53 -1.43 -14.40
CA GLU A 258 12.90 -2.71 -14.69
C GLU A 258 11.85 -2.61 -15.81
N ASN A 259 11.79 -3.64 -16.65
CA ASN A 259 10.76 -3.75 -17.68
C ASN A 259 9.54 -4.54 -17.17
N THR A 260 8.98 -4.08 -16.05
CA THR A 260 7.75 -4.62 -15.45
C THR A 260 6.62 -3.61 -15.59
N PRO A 261 5.35 -3.98 -15.38
CA PRO A 261 4.25 -3.03 -15.38
C PRO A 261 4.46 -1.86 -14.40
N ALA A 262 4.95 -2.14 -13.19
CA ALA A 262 5.24 -1.11 -12.18
C ALA A 262 6.47 -0.26 -12.55
N GLY A 263 7.54 -0.88 -13.06
CA GLY A 263 8.73 -0.17 -13.52
C GLY A 263 8.42 0.77 -14.70
N ASN A 264 7.59 0.33 -15.64
CA ASN A 264 7.12 1.16 -16.74
C ASN A 264 6.19 2.29 -16.26
N MET A 265 5.40 2.06 -15.21
CA MET A 265 4.62 3.14 -14.56
C MET A 265 5.55 4.15 -13.88
N ALA A 266 6.63 3.69 -13.25
CA ALA A 266 7.65 4.56 -12.68
C ALA A 266 8.32 5.45 -13.76
N LYS A 267 8.75 4.87 -14.87
CA LYS A 267 9.30 5.65 -16.02
C LYS A 267 8.34 6.73 -16.48
N TRP A 268 7.07 6.39 -16.57
CA TRP A 268 6.03 7.31 -17.03
C TRP A 268 5.70 8.38 -15.97
N LEU A 269 5.72 8.06 -14.66
CA LEU A 269 5.46 9.03 -13.59
C LEU A 269 6.63 9.96 -13.34
N PHE A 270 7.87 9.44 -13.38
CA PHE A 270 9.08 10.17 -12.98
C PHE A 270 9.75 10.92 -14.13
N ASP A 271 9.13 11.02 -15.30
CA ASP A 271 9.70 11.68 -16.49
C ASP A 271 9.84 13.20 -16.33
N ALA A 272 9.17 13.81 -15.36
CA ALA A 272 9.28 15.22 -15.03
C ALA A 272 9.18 15.48 -13.52
N PRO A 273 10.03 16.35 -12.94
CA PRO A 273 9.95 16.72 -11.53
C PRO A 273 8.61 17.34 -11.14
N SER A 274 7.93 18.02 -12.07
CA SER A 274 6.60 18.61 -11.84
C SER A 274 5.47 17.60 -11.61
N ASN A 275 5.74 16.31 -11.81
CA ASN A 275 4.77 15.24 -11.52
C ASN A 275 4.76 14.87 -10.04
N GLU A 276 5.76 15.27 -9.28
CA GLU A 276 5.77 15.10 -7.83
C GLU A 276 4.87 16.15 -7.17
N ILE A 277 3.91 15.68 -6.39
CA ILE A 277 3.02 16.51 -5.60
C ILE A 277 3.53 16.47 -4.15
N SER A 278 3.78 17.64 -3.59
CA SER A 278 4.24 17.74 -2.19
C SER A 278 3.24 17.08 -1.24
N ASN A 279 3.73 16.32 -0.28
CA ASN A 279 2.92 15.70 0.77
C ASN A 279 2.74 16.58 2.02
N ASN A 280 3.09 17.85 1.96
CA ASN A 280 2.99 18.79 3.09
C ASN A 280 1.56 18.95 3.63
N PHE A 281 0.54 18.67 2.81
CA PHE A 281 -0.87 18.70 3.24
C PHE A 281 -1.21 17.64 4.29
N ILE A 282 -0.45 16.56 4.41
CA ILE A 282 -0.63 15.54 5.46
C ILE A 282 -0.43 16.15 6.84
N TYR A 283 0.39 17.18 6.93
CA TYR A 283 0.77 17.87 8.17
C TYR A 283 0.00 19.15 8.44
N GLN A 284 -0.89 19.59 7.54
CA GLN A 284 -1.63 20.85 7.67
C GLN A 284 -2.97 20.73 8.40
N GLN A 285 -3.50 19.53 8.56
CA GLN A 285 -4.66 19.35 9.42
C GLN A 285 -4.19 19.35 10.87
N GLU A 286 -4.76 20.21 11.70
CA GLU A 286 -4.79 20.08 13.15
C GLU A 286 -5.59 18.82 13.55
N ILE A 287 -5.11 17.66 13.15
CA ILE A 287 -5.24 16.49 14.00
C ILE A 287 -4.57 16.94 15.29
N PRO A 288 -5.12 16.70 16.51
CA PRO A 288 -4.37 16.97 17.73
C PRO A 288 -3.08 16.14 17.62
N LEU A 289 -2.08 16.78 17.14
CA LEU A 289 -0.81 16.28 16.72
C LEU A 289 -0.14 15.70 17.95
N CYS A 290 0.21 14.51 17.85
CA CYS A 290 1.63 14.21 18.01
C CYS A 290 2.42 15.29 17.26
N THR A 291 2.84 16.34 17.97
CA THR A 291 3.71 17.36 17.41
C THR A 291 4.90 16.63 16.80
N TYR A 292 5.05 16.70 15.47
CA TYR A 292 6.20 16.15 14.79
C TYR A 292 7.44 16.86 15.33
N HIS A 293 8.11 16.20 16.26
CA HIS A 293 9.47 16.54 16.59
C HIS A 293 10.35 15.98 15.48
N PRO A 294 11.28 16.78 14.96
CA PRO A 294 12.21 16.30 13.93
C PRO A 294 12.83 15.00 14.42
N THR A 295 12.94 14.02 13.53
CA THR A 295 13.56 12.73 13.83
C THR A 295 15.01 13.00 14.25
N LEU A 296 15.28 12.92 15.54
CA LEU A 296 16.64 13.03 16.07
C LEU A 296 17.31 11.67 15.88
N ARG A 297 18.42 11.63 15.15
CA ARG A 297 19.24 10.43 15.05
C ARG A 297 20.21 10.40 16.23
N LEU A 298 20.09 9.39 17.08
CA LEU A 298 21.08 9.13 18.13
C LEU A 298 22.18 8.26 17.53
N SER A 299 23.40 8.71 17.59
CA SER A 299 24.54 8.07 16.92
C SER A 299 25.56 7.46 17.89
N THR A 300 25.52 7.85 19.17
CA THR A 300 26.46 7.38 20.19
C THR A 300 25.75 6.73 21.37
N THR A 301 26.43 5.84 22.08
CA THR A 301 25.92 5.20 23.30
C THR A 301 25.56 6.25 24.36
N GLU A 302 26.34 7.33 24.44
CA GLU A 302 26.13 8.40 25.42
C GLU A 302 24.84 9.17 25.11
N GLU A 303 24.53 9.45 23.84
CA GLU A 303 23.27 10.05 23.43
C GLU A 303 22.06 9.17 23.77
N HIS A 304 22.18 7.84 23.62
CA HIS A 304 21.14 6.91 23.97
C HIS A 304 20.89 6.85 25.50
N VAL A 305 21.96 6.80 26.29
CA VAL A 305 21.86 6.80 27.77
C VAL A 305 21.25 8.12 28.24
N GLN A 306 21.69 9.26 27.70
CA GLN A 306 21.12 10.56 28.00
C GLN A 306 19.64 10.64 27.66
N THR A 307 19.26 10.12 26.49
CA THR A 307 17.87 10.10 26.04
C THR A 307 17.00 9.23 26.95
N LEU A 308 17.50 8.05 27.36
CA LEU A 308 16.82 7.21 28.33
C LEU A 308 16.64 7.91 29.68
N ARG A 309 17.65 8.59 30.20
CA ARG A 309 17.57 9.36 31.43
C ARG A 309 16.53 10.48 31.34
N GLN A 310 16.56 11.24 30.24
CA GLN A 310 15.55 12.27 29.97
C GLN A 310 14.12 11.73 29.85
N ALA A 311 13.97 10.50 29.36
CA ALA A 311 12.66 9.84 29.28
C ALA A 311 12.06 9.63 30.68
N PHE A 312 12.85 9.16 31.65
CA PHE A 312 12.42 9.03 33.03
C PHE A 312 12.04 10.39 33.66
N GLU A 313 12.76 11.44 33.34
CA GLU A 313 12.47 12.79 33.85
C GLU A 313 11.21 13.42 33.22
N LYS A 314 11.02 13.22 31.91
CA LYS A 314 9.95 13.87 31.11
C LYS A 314 8.61 13.13 31.16
N ALA A 315 8.60 11.83 31.40
CA ALA A 315 7.37 11.05 31.47
C ALA A 315 6.41 11.57 32.55
N ARG A 316 5.13 11.69 32.22
CA ARG A 316 4.09 12.22 33.12
C ARG A 316 3.00 11.20 33.44
N ARG A 317 2.74 10.23 32.57
CA ARG A 317 1.70 9.22 32.72
C ARG A 317 2.24 7.82 32.56
N ARG A 318 2.99 7.56 31.49
CA ARG A 318 3.46 6.22 31.13
C ARG A 318 4.81 6.27 30.45
N LEU A 319 5.70 5.38 30.87
CA LEU A 319 6.96 5.12 30.19
C LEU A 319 7.03 3.61 29.84
N LEU A 320 7.10 3.32 28.55
CA LEU A 320 7.21 1.97 28.05
C LEU A 320 8.61 1.76 27.47
N ILE A 321 9.29 0.73 27.90
CA ILE A 321 10.63 0.37 27.44
C ILE A 321 10.57 -1.07 26.90
N VAL A 322 11.12 -1.30 25.73
CA VAL A 322 11.36 -2.62 25.16
C VAL A 322 12.86 -2.85 25.13
N SER A 323 13.35 -3.80 25.88
CA SER A 323 14.78 -4.17 25.94
C SER A 323 14.91 -5.69 25.95
N PRO A 324 15.47 -6.30 24.89
CA PRO A 324 15.64 -7.75 24.84
C PRO A 324 16.48 -8.30 25.98
N PHE A 325 17.46 -7.52 26.43
CA PHE A 325 18.41 -7.91 27.47
C PHE A 325 18.29 -7.03 28.70
N ILE A 326 18.46 -7.60 29.86
CA ILE A 326 18.54 -6.87 31.12
C ILE A 326 19.84 -7.28 31.84
N SER A 327 20.61 -6.29 32.29
CA SER A 327 21.83 -6.50 33.04
C SER A 327 21.90 -5.53 34.21
N ILE A 328 22.17 -6.06 35.42
CA ILE A 328 22.37 -5.22 36.61
C ILE A 328 23.53 -4.25 36.40
N HIS A 329 24.59 -4.69 35.73
CA HIS A 329 25.78 -3.85 35.46
C HIS A 329 25.42 -2.61 34.61
N ALA A 330 24.59 -2.76 33.57
CA ALA A 330 24.14 -1.62 32.77
C ALA A 330 23.27 -0.68 33.62
N ILE A 331 22.35 -1.23 34.39
CA ILE A 331 21.44 -0.46 35.26
C ILE A 331 22.23 0.35 36.29
N GLU A 332 23.26 -0.23 36.91
CA GLU A 332 24.12 0.42 37.92
C GLU A 332 25.05 1.47 37.28
N ASN A 333 25.73 1.13 36.16
CA ASN A 333 26.63 2.02 35.47
C ASN A 333 25.89 3.30 35.03
N ASP A 334 24.67 3.16 34.54
CA ASP A 334 23.86 4.27 34.09
C ASP A 334 23.04 4.91 35.21
N GLN A 335 23.18 4.44 36.46
CA GLN A 335 22.48 4.95 37.64
C GLN A 335 20.97 5.07 37.45
N LEU A 336 20.34 4.03 36.87
CA LEU A 336 18.92 4.09 36.50
C LEU A 336 17.97 3.89 37.67
N ILE A 337 18.36 3.13 38.73
CA ILE A 337 17.47 2.81 39.86
C ILE A 337 16.91 4.07 40.56
N PRO A 338 17.72 5.09 40.89
CA PRO A 338 17.19 6.31 41.51
C PRO A 338 16.20 7.04 40.60
N LEU A 339 16.47 7.10 39.28
CA LEU A 339 15.59 7.74 38.31
C LEU A 339 14.26 6.99 38.17
N ILE A 340 14.32 5.65 38.11
CA ILE A 340 13.12 4.80 38.03
C ILE A 340 12.25 5.02 39.27
N ARG A 341 12.82 4.93 40.48
CA ARG A 341 12.09 5.14 41.74
C ARG A 341 11.45 6.51 41.80
N HIS A 342 12.18 7.54 41.42
CA HIS A 342 11.64 8.92 41.39
C HIS A 342 10.49 9.03 40.37
N THR A 343 10.60 8.39 39.22
CA THR A 343 9.57 8.41 38.18
C THR A 343 8.29 7.69 38.64
N VAL A 344 8.43 6.51 39.24
CA VAL A 344 7.31 5.75 39.82
C VAL A 344 6.65 6.53 40.98
N GLN A 345 7.43 7.18 41.85
CA GLN A 345 6.91 8.02 42.94
C GLN A 345 6.09 9.20 42.43
N ARG A 346 6.35 9.71 41.23
CA ARG A 346 5.53 10.72 40.57
C ARG A 346 4.21 10.20 40.03
N GLY A 347 3.92 8.90 40.16
CA GLY A 347 2.72 8.26 39.64
C GLY A 347 2.78 7.89 38.17
N VAL A 348 3.98 7.81 37.57
CA VAL A 348 4.18 7.38 36.21
C VAL A 348 4.20 5.85 36.16
N ASP A 349 3.40 5.25 35.28
CA ASP A 349 3.43 3.82 34.99
C ASP A 349 4.66 3.49 34.14
N VAL A 350 5.63 2.77 34.74
CA VAL A 350 6.84 2.34 34.06
C VAL A 350 6.74 0.85 33.75
N THR A 351 6.61 0.51 32.49
CA THR A 351 6.50 -0.86 32.00
C THR A 351 7.70 -1.21 31.13
N ILE A 352 8.35 -2.34 31.41
CA ILE A 352 9.48 -2.88 30.62
C ILE A 352 9.12 -4.25 30.05
N TYR A 353 9.25 -4.41 28.74
CA TYR A 353 9.15 -5.67 28.04
C TYR A 353 10.55 -6.23 27.78
N THR A 354 10.75 -7.51 28.10
CA THR A 354 12.05 -8.18 27.95
C THR A 354 11.89 -9.64 27.55
N ASP A 355 12.97 -10.26 27.08
CA ASP A 355 13.00 -11.69 26.69
C ASP A 355 14.04 -12.44 27.53
N SER A 356 13.57 -13.15 28.54
CA SER A 356 14.47 -13.95 29.42
C SER A 356 15.16 -15.10 28.70
N SER A 357 14.63 -15.55 27.56
CA SER A 357 15.25 -16.62 26.78
C SER A 357 16.60 -16.22 26.18
N LEU A 358 16.85 -14.92 25.98
CA LEU A 358 18.12 -14.40 25.49
C LEU A 358 19.19 -14.27 26.59
N ASP A 359 18.78 -14.21 27.84
CA ASP A 359 19.65 -14.13 29.03
C ASP A 359 19.85 -15.48 29.72
N TYR A 360 19.51 -16.59 29.04
CA TYR A 360 19.52 -17.93 29.60
C TYR A 360 20.83 -18.62 29.30
N ASP A 361 21.44 -19.20 30.36
CA ASP A 361 22.58 -20.12 30.20
C ASP A 361 22.08 -21.47 29.67
N MET A 362 22.34 -21.73 28.39
CA MET A 362 21.93 -22.98 27.72
C MET A 362 22.55 -24.24 28.30
N LYS A 363 23.75 -24.15 28.96
CA LYS A 363 24.42 -25.30 29.56
C LYS A 363 23.82 -25.67 30.92
N ASN A 364 23.55 -24.67 31.74
CA ASN A 364 23.12 -24.84 33.11
C ASN A 364 21.60 -24.70 33.30
N LYS A 365 20.86 -24.37 32.22
CA LYS A 365 19.40 -24.24 32.19
C LYS A 365 18.83 -23.28 33.25
N HIS A 366 19.51 -22.16 33.50
CA HIS A 366 19.03 -21.10 34.39
C HIS A 366 19.35 -19.72 33.81
N LEU A 367 18.65 -18.71 34.30
CA LEU A 367 18.88 -17.32 33.97
C LEU A 367 20.26 -16.88 34.47
N LEU A 368 21.02 -16.14 33.67
CA LEU A 368 22.31 -15.57 34.05
C LEU A 368 22.16 -14.68 35.31
N SER A 369 23.12 -14.76 36.25
CA SER A 369 23.01 -14.06 37.52
C SER A 369 22.78 -12.57 37.35
N HIS A 370 23.61 -11.90 36.55
CA HIS A 370 23.48 -10.47 36.29
C HIS A 370 22.12 -10.04 35.67
N ALA A 371 21.52 -10.93 34.88
CA ALA A 371 20.21 -10.72 34.28
C ALA A 371 19.08 -10.92 35.32
N LYS A 372 19.23 -11.89 36.23
CA LYS A 372 18.30 -12.12 37.33
C LYS A 372 18.33 -10.96 38.32
N ASP A 373 19.53 -10.53 38.72
CA ASP A 373 19.69 -9.42 39.66
C ASP A 373 19.17 -8.10 39.10
N GLY A 374 19.36 -7.86 37.78
CA GLY A 374 18.81 -6.71 37.10
C GLY A 374 17.28 -6.69 37.08
N ARG A 375 16.63 -7.85 36.80
CA ARG A 375 15.16 -7.97 36.86
C ARG A 375 14.62 -7.73 38.25
N ASN A 376 15.25 -8.30 39.27
CA ASN A 376 14.86 -8.09 40.68
C ASN A 376 14.95 -6.61 41.05
N ALA A 377 16.06 -5.93 40.71
CA ALA A 377 16.25 -4.51 40.99
C ALA A 377 15.22 -3.62 40.33
N LEU A 378 14.81 -3.93 39.09
CA LEU A 378 13.75 -3.21 38.38
C LEU A 378 12.38 -3.40 39.05
N ILE A 379 12.01 -4.63 39.39
CA ILE A 379 10.74 -4.95 40.08
C ILE A 379 10.69 -4.26 41.45
N GLU A 380 11.77 -4.33 42.22
CA GLU A 380 11.89 -3.67 43.55
C GLU A 380 11.84 -2.15 43.45
N SER A 381 12.11 -1.59 42.28
CA SER A 381 11.99 -0.15 41.99
C SER A 381 10.58 0.29 41.56
N GLY A 382 9.62 -0.66 41.50
CA GLY A 382 8.24 -0.40 41.17
C GLY A 382 7.92 -0.48 39.68
N VAL A 383 8.80 -1.07 38.87
CA VAL A 383 8.56 -1.30 37.41
C VAL A 383 7.65 -2.50 37.20
N THR A 384 6.72 -2.41 36.29
CA THR A 384 5.98 -3.55 35.73
C THR A 384 6.85 -4.23 34.68
N LEU A 385 7.38 -5.41 35.00
CA LEU A 385 8.22 -6.20 34.09
C LEU A 385 7.37 -7.27 33.39
N ILE A 386 7.40 -7.30 32.05
CA ILE A 386 6.63 -8.24 31.22
C ILE A 386 7.60 -9.06 30.37
N GLU A 387 7.54 -10.38 30.54
CA GLU A 387 8.33 -11.32 29.77
C GLU A 387 7.62 -11.71 28.49
N VAL A 388 8.27 -11.49 27.33
CA VAL A 388 7.76 -11.83 26.02
C VAL A 388 8.87 -12.48 25.20
N LYS A 389 8.59 -13.62 24.57
CA LYS A 389 9.58 -14.33 23.73
C LYS A 389 9.68 -13.73 22.33
N GLY A 390 10.89 -13.70 21.79
CA GLY A 390 11.15 -13.28 20.41
C GLY A 390 11.24 -11.78 20.21
N ILE A 391 11.48 -11.01 21.26
CA ILE A 391 11.73 -9.56 21.15
C ILE A 391 13.17 -9.33 20.69
N HIS A 392 13.35 -8.59 19.61
CA HIS A 392 14.66 -8.17 19.09
C HIS A 392 14.81 -6.65 18.97
N ASN A 393 13.70 -5.90 18.89
CA ASN A 393 13.72 -4.46 18.85
C ASN A 393 14.03 -3.84 20.20
N LYS A 394 14.56 -2.63 20.19
CA LYS A 394 14.76 -1.76 21.34
C LYS A 394 13.96 -0.50 21.12
N SER A 395 12.98 -0.28 21.98
CA SER A 395 12.04 0.83 21.82
C SER A 395 11.79 1.52 23.15
N LEU A 396 11.56 2.82 23.10
CA LEU A 396 11.23 3.65 24.24
C LEU A 396 10.06 4.56 23.87
N ALA A 397 8.94 4.43 24.56
CA ALA A 397 7.78 5.30 24.34
C ALA A 397 7.47 6.11 25.60
N ILE A 398 7.35 7.42 25.45
CA ILE A 398 7.06 8.37 26.52
C ILE A 398 5.66 8.93 26.32
N ASP A 399 4.76 8.65 27.26
CA ASP A 399 3.36 9.05 27.20
C ASP A 399 2.72 8.65 25.85
N ASN A 400 2.15 9.61 25.12
CA ASN A 400 1.55 9.39 23.80
C ASN A 400 2.22 10.22 22.70
N HIS A 401 3.40 10.78 22.95
CA HIS A 401 3.97 11.79 22.05
C HIS A 401 5.41 11.52 21.59
N THR A 402 6.14 10.61 22.23
CA THR A 402 7.53 10.32 21.81
C THR A 402 7.73 8.83 21.68
N LEU A 403 8.24 8.40 20.53
CA LEU A 403 8.68 7.02 20.27
C LEU A 403 10.13 7.09 19.79
N ILE A 404 10.99 6.27 20.39
CA ILE A 404 12.38 6.10 20.00
C ILE A 404 12.56 4.64 19.68
N GLU A 405 13.11 4.36 18.52
CA GLU A 405 13.39 2.99 18.08
C GLU A 405 14.84 2.88 17.63
N GLY A 406 15.46 1.76 17.90
CA GLY A 406 16.84 1.52 17.54
C GLY A 406 17.21 0.05 17.53
N SER A 407 18.37 -0.20 16.95
CA SER A 407 19.07 -1.48 16.97
C SER A 407 20.48 -1.18 17.47
N PHE A 408 20.82 -1.66 18.65
CA PHE A 408 22.14 -1.46 19.27
C PHE A 408 22.90 -2.76 19.32
#